data_a4da1234fa8b26e46676613fafdd2927
#
_entry.id   a4da1234fa8b26e46676613fafdd2927
#
_cell.length_a   1.000
_cell.length_b   1.000
_cell.length_c   1.000
_cell.angle_alpha   90.00
_cell.angle_beta   90.00
_cell.angle_gamma   90.00
#
_symmetry.space_group_name_H-M   'P 1'
#
loop_
_entity.id
_entity.type
_entity.pdbx_description
1 polymer ?
#
loop_
_entity_poly.entity_id
_entity_poly.type
_entity_poly.pdbx_seq_one_letter_code
_entity_poly.pdbx_strand_id
1 'polypeptide(L)'
;MSALPAVPELILTERLELRAPALEHVAAITEAVRDSLTELTPWMPWATDAYDAAGAEQSVRGAIAAFVTKADFRFHMFETGGRFVGSTGLHRIKWAVPRFEIGYWVRTDCAGQGYVSEAVRALSRVAFEDLGAKRVDIRCDDRNLASAAVAERCGYTLEGVLSNYSVGTDGSVRHERVYALTDLADLR
;
A
#
# COMPACT_ATOMS: atom_id res chain seq x y z
N MET A 1 -3.87 29.54 4.46
CA MET A 1 -4.00 28.11 4.16
C MET A 1 -3.89 27.36 5.47
N SER A 2 -4.87 26.54 5.84
CA SER A 2 -4.76 25.69 7.03
C SER A 2 -3.59 24.72 6.87
N ALA A 3 -2.86 24.45 7.97
CA ALA A 3 -1.79 23.45 7.94
C ALA A 3 -2.38 22.06 7.57
N LEU A 4 -1.68 21.31 6.74
CA LEU A 4 -2.08 19.93 6.42
C LEU A 4 -2.02 19.07 7.70
N PRO A 5 -2.97 18.13 7.88
CA PRO A 5 -3.02 17.28 9.07
C PRO A 5 -1.73 16.46 9.23
N ALA A 6 -1.42 16.07 10.45
CA ALA A 6 -0.30 15.18 10.75
C ALA A 6 -0.73 13.72 10.57
N VAL A 7 0.16 12.90 10.04
CA VAL A 7 0.00 11.45 9.97
C VAL A 7 0.87 10.84 11.06
N PRO A 8 0.38 9.87 11.84
CA PRO A 8 1.19 9.17 12.82
C PRO A 8 2.36 8.42 12.14
N GLU A 9 3.53 8.45 12.74
CA GLU A 9 4.70 7.69 12.24
C GLU A 9 4.64 6.19 12.59
N LEU A 10 3.75 5.83 13.50
CA LEU A 10 3.48 4.46 13.93
C LEU A 10 1.97 4.26 14.08
N ILE A 11 1.44 3.25 13.41
CA ILE A 11 0.05 2.81 13.56
C ILE A 11 0.10 1.37 14.07
N LEU A 12 -0.53 1.14 15.23
CA LEU A 12 -0.61 -0.18 15.85
C LEU A 12 -1.94 -0.84 15.49
N THR A 13 -1.88 -2.13 15.17
CA THR A 13 -3.04 -2.99 14.98
C THR A 13 -2.96 -4.19 15.94
N GLU A 14 -3.81 -5.18 15.79
CA GLU A 14 -3.77 -6.38 16.63
C GLU A 14 -2.45 -7.16 16.48
N ARG A 15 -1.95 -7.26 15.25
CA ARG A 15 -0.77 -8.09 14.93
C ARG A 15 0.36 -7.33 14.27
N LEU A 16 0.10 -6.08 13.81
CA LEU A 16 1.05 -5.32 13.02
C LEU A 16 1.41 -3.97 13.65
N GLU A 17 2.61 -3.58 13.36
CA GLU A 17 3.13 -2.22 13.48
C GLU A 17 3.35 -1.68 12.07
N LEU A 18 2.58 -0.66 11.67
CA LEU A 18 2.81 0.07 10.44
C LEU A 18 3.74 1.24 10.78
N ARG A 19 5.00 1.12 10.40
CA ARG A 19 6.06 2.07 10.75
C ARG A 19 6.35 2.99 9.57
N ALA A 20 6.51 4.29 9.81
CA ALA A 20 7.01 5.22 8.81
C ALA A 20 8.37 4.74 8.23
N PRO A 21 8.73 5.15 7.00
CA PRO A 21 9.96 4.68 6.38
C PRO A 21 11.20 5.08 7.18
N ALA A 22 12.11 4.13 7.41
CA ALA A 22 13.40 4.36 8.07
C ALA A 22 14.49 3.53 7.39
N LEU A 23 15.73 4.05 7.39
CA LEU A 23 16.85 3.38 6.70
C LEU A 23 17.19 2.03 7.31
N GLU A 24 16.94 1.82 8.59
CA GLU A 24 17.10 0.55 9.28
C GLU A 24 16.23 -0.59 8.70
N HIS A 25 15.16 -0.25 7.96
CA HIS A 25 14.30 -1.23 7.31
C HIS A 25 14.87 -1.79 5.99
N VAL A 26 15.92 -1.17 5.42
CA VAL A 26 16.44 -1.49 4.07
C VAL A 26 16.83 -2.96 3.93
N ALA A 27 17.53 -3.51 4.92
CA ALA A 27 17.97 -4.91 4.87
C ALA A 27 16.79 -5.88 4.81
N ALA A 28 15.79 -5.67 5.68
CA ALA A 28 14.59 -6.51 5.74
C ALA A 28 13.74 -6.41 4.46
N ILE A 29 13.63 -5.19 3.89
CA ILE A 29 12.93 -4.96 2.62
C ILE A 29 13.64 -5.70 1.48
N THR A 30 14.98 -5.58 1.41
CA THR A 30 15.77 -6.22 0.34
C THR A 30 15.61 -7.72 0.36
N GLU A 31 15.72 -8.34 1.54
CA GLU A 31 15.50 -9.78 1.72
C GLU A 31 14.08 -10.16 1.29
N ALA A 32 13.06 -9.49 1.84
CA ALA A 32 11.66 -9.79 1.58
C ALA A 32 11.28 -9.69 0.09
N VAL A 33 11.80 -8.69 -0.62
CA VAL A 33 11.55 -8.53 -2.06
C VAL A 33 12.19 -9.66 -2.84
N ARG A 34 13.45 -10.02 -2.54
CA ARG A 34 14.15 -11.12 -3.20
C ARG A 34 13.45 -12.46 -3.02
N ASP A 35 13.00 -12.73 -1.79
CA ASP A 35 12.27 -13.96 -1.46
C ASP A 35 10.87 -14.01 -2.10
N SER A 36 10.36 -12.89 -2.59
CA SER A 36 9.00 -12.76 -3.11
C SER A 36 8.95 -12.35 -4.58
N LEU A 37 10.08 -12.37 -5.30
CA LEU A 37 10.16 -11.89 -6.68
C LEU A 37 9.15 -12.57 -7.61
N THR A 38 9.01 -13.88 -7.52
CA THR A 38 8.10 -14.66 -8.37
C THR A 38 6.66 -14.16 -8.30
N GLU A 39 6.18 -13.85 -7.09
CA GLU A 39 4.82 -13.40 -6.86
C GLU A 39 4.65 -11.88 -7.07
N LEU A 40 5.71 -11.10 -6.88
CA LEU A 40 5.65 -9.64 -7.04
C LEU A 40 5.81 -9.19 -8.50
N THR A 41 6.72 -9.80 -9.25
CA THR A 41 7.06 -9.42 -10.63
C THR A 41 5.84 -9.26 -11.56
N PRO A 42 4.81 -10.11 -11.51
CA PRO A 42 3.64 -9.94 -12.38
C PRO A 42 2.86 -8.62 -12.17
N TRP A 43 2.99 -8.02 -10.97
CA TRP A 43 2.18 -6.87 -10.54
C TRP A 43 2.98 -5.61 -10.27
N MET A 44 4.28 -5.76 -9.94
CA MET A 44 5.15 -4.68 -9.46
C MET A 44 6.32 -4.48 -10.42
N PRO A 45 6.29 -3.46 -11.31
CA PRO A 45 7.35 -3.25 -12.30
C PRO A 45 8.75 -3.02 -11.71
N TRP A 46 8.84 -2.62 -10.45
CA TRP A 46 10.09 -2.41 -9.72
C TRP A 46 10.67 -3.70 -9.13
N ALA A 47 9.87 -4.76 -9.01
CA ALA A 47 10.30 -6.05 -8.47
C ALA A 47 10.94 -6.89 -9.60
N THR A 48 12.24 -6.74 -9.77
CA THR A 48 13.04 -7.40 -10.80
C THR A 48 14.25 -8.10 -10.19
N ASP A 49 14.89 -8.99 -10.95
CA ASP A 49 16.13 -9.67 -10.53
C ASP A 49 17.28 -8.69 -10.22
N ALA A 50 17.20 -7.46 -10.74
CA ALA A 50 18.17 -6.40 -10.45
C ALA A 50 17.90 -5.67 -9.11
N TYR A 51 16.83 -6.04 -8.38
CA TYR A 51 16.52 -5.40 -7.10
C TYR A 51 17.58 -5.72 -6.05
N ASP A 52 18.22 -4.69 -5.52
CA ASP A 52 19.31 -4.79 -4.57
C ASP A 52 19.16 -3.83 -3.38
N ALA A 53 20.12 -3.88 -2.46
CA ALA A 53 20.13 -3.03 -1.28
C ALA A 53 20.25 -1.53 -1.65
N ALA A 54 20.95 -1.18 -2.72
CA ALA A 54 21.11 0.21 -3.14
C ALA A 54 19.79 0.76 -3.68
N GLY A 55 19.07 -0.02 -4.51
CA GLY A 55 17.73 0.33 -4.98
C GLY A 55 16.72 0.42 -3.85
N ALA A 56 16.77 -0.50 -2.88
CA ALA A 56 15.94 -0.46 -1.68
C ALA A 56 16.21 0.81 -0.86
N GLU A 57 17.49 1.15 -0.63
CA GLU A 57 17.88 2.36 0.10
C GLU A 57 17.38 3.63 -0.61
N GLN A 58 17.58 3.74 -1.91
CA GLN A 58 17.09 4.87 -2.69
C GLN A 58 15.57 5.02 -2.57
N SER A 59 14.82 3.91 -2.67
CA SER A 59 13.37 3.89 -2.51
C SER A 59 12.94 4.35 -1.11
N VAL A 60 13.62 3.90 -0.06
CA VAL A 60 13.33 4.28 1.33
C VAL A 60 13.64 5.77 1.57
N ARG A 61 14.78 6.29 1.06
CA ARG A 61 15.11 7.72 1.14
C ARG A 61 14.05 8.59 0.46
N GLY A 62 13.59 8.17 -0.72
CA GLY A 62 12.48 8.84 -1.42
C GLY A 62 11.19 8.82 -0.60
N ALA A 63 10.86 7.69 0.03
CA ALA A 63 9.68 7.57 0.88
C ALA A 63 9.77 8.44 2.15
N ILE A 64 10.94 8.54 2.79
CA ILE A 64 11.16 9.45 3.93
C ILE A 64 10.90 10.91 3.50
N ALA A 65 11.48 11.34 2.38
CA ALA A 65 11.29 12.70 1.87
C ALA A 65 9.82 12.99 1.53
N ALA A 66 9.12 12.04 0.89
CA ALA A 66 7.71 12.16 0.55
C ALA A 66 6.81 12.20 1.79
N PHE A 67 7.14 11.42 2.83
CA PHE A 67 6.41 11.42 4.10
C PHE A 67 6.50 12.77 4.80
N VAL A 68 7.70 13.35 4.91
CA VAL A 68 7.94 14.67 5.50
C VAL A 68 7.20 15.77 4.75
N THR A 69 7.21 15.72 3.41
CA THR A 69 6.52 16.71 2.56
C THR A 69 5.02 16.47 2.43
N LYS A 70 4.48 15.39 3.00
CA LYS A 70 3.08 14.97 2.90
C LYS A 70 2.63 14.72 1.46
N ALA A 71 3.56 14.31 0.61
CA ALA A 71 3.30 13.94 -0.78
C ALA A 71 2.90 12.48 -0.92
N ASP A 72 3.33 11.63 0.02
CA ASP A 72 3.06 10.20 0.05
C ASP A 72 3.29 9.68 1.48
N PHE A 73 2.47 8.76 1.94
CA PHE A 73 2.59 8.16 3.27
C PHE A 73 2.77 6.66 3.16
N ARG A 74 3.97 6.23 2.78
CA ARG A 74 4.35 4.82 2.84
C ARG A 74 4.54 4.37 4.28
N PHE A 75 4.15 3.13 4.56
CA PHE A 75 4.43 2.43 5.80
C PHE A 75 5.04 1.07 5.52
N HIS A 76 5.96 0.68 6.36
CA HIS A 76 6.51 -0.66 6.39
C HIS A 76 5.77 -1.47 7.46
N MET A 77 5.28 -2.64 7.07
CA MET A 77 4.51 -3.52 7.94
C MET A 77 5.44 -4.49 8.66
N PHE A 78 5.36 -4.49 9.98
CA PHE A 78 6.06 -5.44 10.83
C PHE A 78 5.07 -6.18 11.72
N GLU A 79 5.29 -7.46 11.98
CA GLU A 79 4.66 -8.13 13.11
C GLU A 79 5.12 -7.52 14.42
N THR A 80 4.32 -7.61 15.47
CA THR A 80 4.69 -7.15 16.83
C THR A 80 6.00 -7.77 17.32
N GLY A 81 6.39 -8.93 16.79
CA GLY A 81 7.69 -9.58 17.03
C GLY A 81 8.87 -9.03 16.21
N GLY A 82 8.64 -7.99 15.39
CA GLY A 82 9.69 -7.31 14.60
C GLY A 82 9.98 -7.93 13.24
N ARG A 83 9.28 -8.98 12.81
CA ARG A 83 9.43 -9.55 11.46
C ARG A 83 8.79 -8.63 10.43
N PHE A 84 9.53 -8.31 9.39
CA PHE A 84 9.00 -7.54 8.26
C PHE A 84 8.03 -8.38 7.42
N VAL A 85 6.85 -7.84 7.16
CA VAL A 85 5.73 -8.51 6.46
C VAL A 85 5.53 -8.00 5.05
N GLY A 86 5.79 -6.70 4.81
CA GLY A 86 5.53 -6.06 3.53
C GLY A 86 5.44 -4.54 3.66
N SER A 87 4.83 -3.90 2.69
CA SER A 87 4.64 -2.45 2.69
C SER A 87 3.23 -2.08 2.25
N THR A 88 2.74 -0.97 2.78
CA THR A 88 1.47 -0.36 2.43
C THR A 88 1.60 1.16 2.47
N GLY A 89 0.55 1.90 2.12
CA GLY A 89 0.59 3.35 2.24
C GLY A 89 -0.61 4.06 1.66
N LEU A 90 -0.65 5.38 1.90
CA LEU A 90 -1.59 6.31 1.31
C LEU A 90 -0.85 7.10 0.22
N HIS A 91 -1.21 6.84 -1.03
CA HIS A 91 -0.55 7.33 -2.23
C HIS A 91 -1.46 8.27 -3.02
N ARG A 92 -0.91 8.90 -4.06
CA ARG A 92 -1.66 9.75 -5.01
C ARG A 92 -2.56 10.78 -4.32
N ILE A 93 -2.04 11.38 -3.27
CA ILE A 93 -2.75 12.27 -2.36
C ILE A 93 -3.30 13.49 -3.09
N LYS A 94 -4.58 13.82 -2.88
CA LYS A 94 -5.26 15.02 -3.39
C LYS A 94 -5.90 15.78 -2.23
N TRP A 95 -5.23 16.82 -1.75
CA TRP A 95 -5.70 17.59 -0.60
C TRP A 95 -6.89 18.51 -0.90
N ALA A 96 -7.08 18.94 -2.14
CA ALA A 96 -8.20 19.82 -2.51
C ALA A 96 -9.57 19.18 -2.27
N VAL A 97 -9.68 17.86 -2.55
CA VAL A 97 -10.74 16.98 -2.05
C VAL A 97 -9.99 15.84 -1.40
N PRO A 98 -9.89 15.76 -0.06
CA PRO A 98 -9.05 14.77 0.60
C PRO A 98 -9.34 13.36 0.10
N ARG A 99 -8.46 12.87 -0.79
CA ARG A 99 -8.55 11.57 -1.43
C ARG A 99 -7.19 10.91 -1.44
N PHE A 100 -7.19 9.61 -1.20
CA PHE A 100 -6.00 8.78 -1.08
C PHE A 100 -6.19 7.49 -1.86
N GLU A 101 -5.10 6.87 -2.27
CA GLU A 101 -5.10 5.52 -2.82
C GLU A 101 -4.27 4.63 -1.90
N ILE A 102 -4.83 3.50 -1.46
CA ILE A 102 -4.07 2.51 -0.69
C ILE A 102 -3.42 1.54 -1.67
N GLY A 103 -2.09 1.46 -1.60
CA GLY A 103 -1.27 0.44 -2.25
C GLY A 103 -0.63 -0.47 -1.23
N TYR A 104 -0.31 -1.70 -1.62
CA TYR A 104 0.33 -2.68 -0.74
C TYR A 104 1.04 -3.80 -1.51
N TRP A 105 1.98 -4.40 -0.86
CA TRP A 105 2.54 -5.71 -1.20
C TRP A 105 2.90 -6.45 0.09
N VAL A 106 3.01 -7.77 0.01
CA VAL A 106 3.29 -8.64 1.15
C VAL A 106 4.31 -9.70 0.75
N ARG A 107 5.16 -10.12 1.69
CA ARG A 107 6.03 -11.28 1.52
C ARG A 107 5.21 -12.52 1.15
N THR A 108 5.76 -13.35 0.28
CA THR A 108 5.11 -14.59 -0.15
C THR A 108 4.73 -15.49 1.02
N ASP A 109 5.63 -15.66 1.98
CA ASP A 109 5.44 -16.49 3.17
C ASP A 109 4.50 -15.89 4.23
N CYS A 110 4.08 -14.62 4.03
CA CYS A 110 3.07 -13.92 4.83
C CYS A 110 1.73 -13.79 4.10
N ALA A 111 1.64 -14.25 2.84
CA ALA A 111 0.41 -14.16 2.07
C ALA A 111 -0.71 -15.04 2.65
N GLY A 112 -1.97 -14.64 2.43
CA GLY A 112 -3.14 -15.40 2.88
C GLY A 112 -3.44 -15.34 4.38
N GLN A 113 -2.61 -14.68 5.19
CA GLN A 113 -2.75 -14.60 6.65
C GLN A 113 -3.59 -13.41 7.13
N GLY A 114 -4.12 -12.58 6.21
CA GLY A 114 -4.98 -11.43 6.53
C GLY A 114 -4.25 -10.14 6.89
N TYR A 115 -2.92 -10.12 6.93
CA TYR A 115 -2.13 -8.94 7.28
C TYR A 115 -2.45 -7.71 6.41
N VAL A 116 -2.55 -7.89 5.09
CA VAL A 116 -2.89 -6.78 4.19
C VAL A 116 -4.26 -6.21 4.50
N SER A 117 -5.28 -7.05 4.74
CA SER A 117 -6.62 -6.57 5.09
C SER A 117 -6.63 -5.82 6.42
N GLU A 118 -5.83 -6.26 7.40
CA GLU A 118 -5.66 -5.59 8.69
C GLU A 118 -5.03 -4.20 8.51
N ALA A 119 -3.96 -4.11 7.72
CA ALA A 119 -3.28 -2.85 7.40
C ALA A 119 -4.19 -1.89 6.61
N VAL A 120 -4.94 -2.38 5.62
CA VAL A 120 -5.91 -1.59 4.85
C VAL A 120 -6.97 -0.99 5.77
N ARG A 121 -7.52 -1.77 6.71
CA ARG A 121 -8.50 -1.24 7.68
C ARG A 121 -7.92 -0.14 8.55
N ALA A 122 -6.70 -0.33 9.06
CA ALA A 122 -6.03 0.66 9.89
C ALA A 122 -5.77 1.96 9.12
N LEU A 123 -5.25 1.87 7.88
CA LEU A 123 -5.00 3.03 7.05
C LEU A 123 -6.29 3.73 6.60
N SER A 124 -7.37 2.98 6.35
CA SER A 124 -8.68 3.57 6.04
C SER A 124 -9.18 4.43 7.21
N ARG A 125 -9.09 3.93 8.45
CA ARG A 125 -9.44 4.71 9.63
C ARG A 125 -8.61 5.98 9.74
N VAL A 126 -7.29 5.89 9.66
CA VAL A 126 -6.40 7.07 9.68
C VAL A 126 -6.77 8.07 8.58
N ALA A 127 -7.05 7.58 7.37
CA ALA A 127 -7.43 8.46 6.26
C ALA A 127 -8.73 9.24 6.57
N PHE A 128 -9.77 8.59 7.07
CA PHE A 128 -11.05 9.23 7.35
C PHE A 128 -11.04 10.04 8.64
N GLU A 129 -10.52 9.48 9.74
CA GLU A 129 -10.60 10.06 11.07
C GLU A 129 -9.57 11.19 11.27
N ASP A 130 -8.31 10.96 10.84
CA ASP A 130 -7.20 11.90 11.09
C ASP A 130 -6.97 12.86 9.91
N LEU A 131 -7.14 12.37 8.65
CA LEU A 131 -6.83 13.15 7.45
C LEU A 131 -8.07 13.73 6.77
N GLY A 132 -9.27 13.42 7.26
CA GLY A 132 -10.53 13.94 6.77
C GLY A 132 -10.89 13.46 5.35
N ALA A 133 -10.45 12.25 4.98
CA ALA A 133 -10.72 11.66 3.68
C ALA A 133 -12.21 11.74 3.32
N LYS A 134 -12.47 12.02 2.05
CA LYS A 134 -13.78 11.91 1.43
C LYS A 134 -13.87 10.68 0.54
N ARG A 135 -12.71 10.08 0.28
CA ARG A 135 -12.58 8.89 -0.55
C ARG A 135 -11.22 8.23 -0.34
N VAL A 136 -11.22 6.93 -0.26
CA VAL A 136 -10.02 6.09 -0.32
C VAL A 136 -10.21 5.07 -1.44
N ASP A 137 -9.25 5.01 -2.37
CA ASP A 137 -9.27 4.09 -3.49
C ASP A 137 -8.34 2.90 -3.24
N ILE A 138 -8.69 1.75 -3.79
CA ILE A 138 -7.78 0.63 -4.05
C ILE A 138 -7.90 0.29 -5.52
N ARG A 139 -6.75 0.22 -6.22
CA ARG A 139 -6.71 -0.12 -7.64
C ARG A 139 -5.84 -1.35 -7.87
N CYS A 140 -6.26 -2.22 -8.76
CA CYS A 140 -5.49 -3.40 -9.10
C CYS A 140 -5.78 -3.85 -10.54
N ASP A 141 -4.80 -4.55 -11.13
CA ASP A 141 -5.01 -5.31 -12.37
C ASP A 141 -6.21 -6.23 -12.20
N ASP A 142 -7.08 -6.32 -13.20
CA ASP A 142 -8.33 -7.10 -13.13
C ASP A 142 -8.09 -8.62 -12.97
N ARG A 143 -6.88 -9.08 -13.28
CA ARG A 143 -6.41 -10.46 -13.07
C ARG A 143 -5.84 -10.69 -11.67
N ASN A 144 -5.53 -9.64 -10.90
CA ASN A 144 -5.03 -9.75 -9.54
C ASN A 144 -6.18 -9.99 -8.55
N LEU A 145 -6.72 -11.20 -8.59
CA LEU A 145 -7.87 -11.59 -7.75
C LEU A 145 -7.55 -11.54 -6.26
N ALA A 146 -6.28 -11.72 -5.88
CA ALA A 146 -5.87 -11.63 -4.48
C ALA A 146 -6.02 -10.17 -3.97
N SER A 147 -5.60 -9.19 -4.76
CA SER A 147 -5.76 -7.77 -4.43
C SER A 147 -7.23 -7.36 -4.44
N ALA A 148 -8.02 -7.81 -5.43
CA ALA A 148 -9.47 -7.58 -5.48
C ALA A 148 -10.17 -8.10 -4.21
N ALA A 149 -9.84 -9.33 -3.79
CA ALA A 149 -10.43 -9.93 -2.58
C ALA A 149 -10.07 -9.17 -1.29
N VAL A 150 -8.92 -8.49 -1.22
CA VAL A 150 -8.59 -7.61 -0.09
C VAL A 150 -9.54 -6.42 -0.05
N ALA A 151 -9.73 -5.72 -1.18
CA ALA A 151 -10.63 -4.57 -1.26
C ALA A 151 -12.06 -4.95 -0.86
N GLU A 152 -12.60 -6.02 -1.43
CA GLU A 152 -13.96 -6.52 -1.17
C GLU A 152 -14.15 -6.93 0.31
N ARG A 153 -13.17 -7.63 0.88
CA ARG A 153 -13.21 -8.05 2.30
C ARG A 153 -13.15 -6.85 3.25
N CYS A 154 -12.51 -5.76 2.86
CA CYS A 154 -12.46 -4.53 3.64
C CYS A 154 -13.67 -3.61 3.43
N GLY A 155 -14.66 -4.00 2.61
CA GLY A 155 -15.90 -3.24 2.40
C GLY A 155 -15.80 -2.20 1.29
N TYR A 156 -14.73 -2.21 0.49
CA TYR A 156 -14.62 -1.32 -0.68
C TYR A 156 -15.58 -1.77 -1.78
N THR A 157 -16.25 -0.82 -2.39
CA THR A 157 -17.16 -1.05 -3.51
C THR A 157 -16.43 -0.98 -4.84
N LEU A 158 -16.62 -1.96 -5.72
CA LEU A 158 -16.15 -1.89 -7.11
C LEU A 158 -16.98 -0.85 -7.87
N GLU A 159 -16.36 0.25 -8.28
CA GLU A 159 -17.04 1.29 -9.09
C GLU A 159 -16.92 1.03 -10.60
N GLY A 160 -15.92 0.28 -11.01
CA GLY A 160 -15.77 -0.06 -12.43
C GLY A 160 -14.45 -0.75 -12.75
N VAL A 161 -14.37 -1.16 -14.03
CA VAL A 161 -13.16 -1.71 -14.63
C VAL A 161 -12.78 -0.84 -15.82
N LEU A 162 -11.60 -0.25 -15.76
CA LEU A 162 -11.03 0.57 -16.83
C LEU A 162 -10.40 -0.34 -17.88
N SER A 163 -11.00 -0.42 -19.05
CA SER A 163 -10.50 -1.27 -20.13
C SER A 163 -9.25 -0.68 -20.78
N ASN A 164 -8.25 -1.54 -21.06
CA ASN A 164 -7.00 -1.16 -21.75
C ASN A 164 -6.28 0.02 -21.08
N TYR A 165 -6.22 0.01 -19.77
CA TYR A 165 -5.80 1.17 -18.98
C TYR A 165 -4.28 1.27 -18.80
N SER A 166 -3.60 0.15 -18.74
CA SER A 166 -2.15 0.10 -18.50
C SER A 166 -1.47 -1.01 -19.31
N VAL A 167 -0.16 -1.08 -19.20
CA VAL A 167 0.65 -2.18 -19.75
C VAL A 167 1.26 -2.94 -18.57
N GLY A 168 1.09 -4.25 -18.56
CA GLY A 168 1.67 -5.12 -17.55
C GLY A 168 3.18 -5.30 -17.71
N THR A 169 3.80 -5.93 -16.74
CA THR A 169 5.23 -6.23 -16.74
C THR A 169 5.67 -7.17 -17.88
N ASP A 170 4.73 -7.94 -18.39
CA ASP A 170 4.89 -8.83 -19.57
C ASP A 170 4.60 -8.13 -20.90
N GLY A 171 4.38 -6.81 -20.90
CA GLY A 171 4.05 -6.03 -22.09
C GLY A 171 2.60 -6.18 -22.58
N SER A 172 1.76 -6.99 -21.94
CA SER A 172 0.36 -7.15 -22.31
C SER A 172 -0.49 -5.97 -21.85
N VAL A 173 -1.53 -5.65 -22.62
CA VAL A 173 -2.54 -4.65 -22.20
C VAL A 173 -3.33 -5.19 -21.01
N ARG A 174 -3.58 -4.31 -20.04
CA ARG A 174 -4.23 -4.62 -18.77
C ARG A 174 -5.48 -3.78 -18.57
N HIS A 175 -6.47 -4.38 -17.91
CA HIS A 175 -7.60 -3.67 -17.35
C HIS A 175 -7.34 -3.37 -15.88
N GLU A 176 -7.93 -2.32 -15.35
CA GLU A 176 -7.75 -1.93 -13.96
C GLU A 176 -9.09 -1.85 -13.24
N ARG A 177 -9.23 -2.60 -12.14
CA ARG A 177 -10.36 -2.46 -11.23
C ARG A 177 -10.16 -1.26 -10.33
N VAL A 178 -11.22 -0.48 -10.15
CA VAL A 178 -11.25 0.68 -9.26
C VAL A 178 -12.25 0.40 -8.14
N TYR A 179 -11.74 0.21 -6.94
CA TYR A 179 -12.52 0.07 -5.72
C TYR A 179 -12.47 1.35 -4.92
N ALA A 180 -13.56 1.71 -4.25
CA ALA A 180 -13.65 2.91 -3.43
C ALA A 180 -14.34 2.65 -2.09
N LEU A 181 -13.86 3.34 -1.05
CA LEU A 181 -14.54 3.55 0.22
C LEU A 181 -14.82 5.04 0.35
N THR A 182 -16.10 5.42 0.51
CA THR A 182 -16.53 6.82 0.63
C THR A 182 -17.20 7.13 1.97
N ASP A 183 -17.52 6.10 2.74
CA ASP A 183 -18.01 6.19 4.10
C ASP A 183 -17.28 5.16 4.97
N LEU A 184 -16.78 5.60 6.12
CA LEU A 184 -16.09 4.72 7.08
C LEU A 184 -17.05 3.66 7.66
N ALA A 185 -18.36 3.90 7.65
CA ALA A 185 -19.37 2.94 8.09
C ALA A 185 -19.41 1.67 7.24
N ASP A 186 -18.93 1.73 6.00
CA ASP A 186 -18.86 0.57 5.09
C ASP A 186 -17.61 -0.30 5.33
N LEU A 187 -16.64 0.17 6.12
CA LEU A 187 -15.42 -0.56 6.43
C LEU A 187 -15.73 -1.81 7.27
N ARG A 188 -15.23 -2.97 6.83
CA ARG A 188 -15.50 -4.29 7.44
C ARG A 188 -14.26 -4.91 8.04
#